data_715cb6cc57acba6c4e1764579376812a
#
_entry.id   715cb6cc57acba6c4e1764579376812a
#
_cell.length_a   1.000
_cell.length_b   1.000
_cell.length_c   1.000
_cell.angle_alpha   90.00
_cell.angle_beta   90.00
_cell.angle_gamma   90.00
#
_symmetry.space_group_name_H-M   'P 1'
#
loop_
_entity.id
_entity.type
_entity.pdbx_description
1 polymer ?
#
loop_
_entity_poly.entity_id
_entity_poly.type
_entity_poly.pdbx_seq_one_letter_code
_entity_poly.pdbx_strand_id
1 'polypeptide(L)'
;SGSFRFPKTTGTTHRIIAELIDLGVENTEIPNLLFDNSSYDRLQLLGRALQNMKMLKQHKTTYITLTQDELNTFNYVKGDTEGFVNYGLSIKGIIFTAIFIENKEEKIIKISFRSQGDFDVNQFARDHFNGGGHRNAAGGKSETTMEETIHKFEDLVTKLTL
;
A
#
# COMPACT_ATOMS: atom_id res chain seq x y z
N SER A 1 -4.64 0.08 16.72
CA SER A 1 -6.04 -0.33 16.43
C SER A 1 -6.49 -0.03 15.00
N GLY A 2 -5.67 0.68 14.18
CA GLY A 2 -5.98 1.04 12.79
C GLY A 2 -7.35 1.69 12.65
N SER A 3 -7.63 2.70 13.45
CA SER A 3 -8.94 3.39 13.53
C SER A 3 -10.10 2.41 13.81
N PHE A 4 -9.83 1.40 14.63
CA PHE A 4 -10.79 0.34 15.04
C PHE A 4 -11.29 -0.56 13.91
N ARG A 5 -10.65 -0.55 12.76
CA ARG A 5 -11.06 -1.33 11.59
C ARG A 5 -10.49 -2.75 11.54
N PHE A 6 -9.64 -3.13 12.51
CA PHE A 6 -9.11 -4.49 12.56
C PHE A 6 -10.12 -5.48 13.13
N PRO A 7 -10.22 -6.70 12.57
CA PRO A 7 -11.12 -7.75 13.06
C PRO A 7 -10.90 -8.14 14.52
N LYS A 8 -9.69 -7.91 15.06
CA LYS A 8 -9.34 -8.16 16.46
C LYS A 8 -9.71 -7.02 17.42
N THR A 9 -10.33 -5.94 16.94
CA THR A 9 -10.85 -4.88 17.81
C THR A 9 -12.04 -5.40 18.62
N THR A 10 -11.97 -5.28 19.93
CA THR A 10 -12.99 -5.81 20.86
C THR A 10 -13.56 -4.69 21.74
N GLY A 11 -14.65 -4.99 22.44
CA GLY A 11 -15.17 -4.06 23.45
C GLY A 11 -14.16 -3.70 24.54
N THR A 12 -13.20 -4.59 24.84
CA THR A 12 -12.09 -4.28 25.75
C THR A 12 -11.17 -3.21 25.20
N THR A 13 -10.87 -3.24 23.89
CA THR A 13 -10.09 -2.18 23.23
C THR A 13 -10.73 -0.81 23.42
N HIS A 14 -12.04 -0.70 23.26
CA HIS A 14 -12.76 0.57 23.46
C HIS A 14 -12.80 1.01 24.93
N ARG A 15 -12.94 0.07 25.89
CA ARG A 15 -12.90 0.41 27.32
C ARG A 15 -11.54 0.95 27.74
N ILE A 16 -10.45 0.32 27.28
CA ILE A 16 -9.09 0.81 27.56
C ILE A 16 -8.89 2.23 27.03
N ILE A 17 -9.43 2.54 25.84
CA ILE A 17 -9.31 3.90 25.30
C ILE A 17 -10.15 4.89 26.11
N ALA A 18 -11.35 4.51 26.54
CA ALA A 18 -12.15 5.36 27.42
C ALA A 18 -11.38 5.69 28.73
N GLU A 19 -10.79 4.68 29.37
CA GLU A 19 -9.95 4.88 30.57
C GLU A 19 -8.75 5.81 30.31
N LEU A 20 -8.09 5.67 29.14
CA LEU A 20 -6.98 6.55 28.77
C LEU A 20 -7.43 8.01 28.59
N ILE A 21 -8.61 8.22 28.00
CA ILE A 21 -9.20 9.57 27.85
C ILE A 21 -9.51 10.15 29.22
N ASP A 22 -10.12 9.36 30.13
CA ASP A 22 -10.42 9.78 31.52
C ASP A 22 -9.16 10.13 32.32
N LEU A 23 -8.01 9.50 31.99
CA LEU A 23 -6.68 9.81 32.54
C LEU A 23 -6.00 11.02 31.89
N GLY A 24 -6.68 11.70 30.94
CA GLY A 24 -6.19 12.95 30.34
C GLY A 24 -5.42 12.78 29.03
N VAL A 25 -5.54 11.63 28.35
CA VAL A 25 -4.97 11.48 26.99
C VAL A 25 -5.77 12.35 26.02
N GLU A 26 -5.09 13.24 25.33
CA GLU A 26 -5.66 14.12 24.31
C GLU A 26 -6.05 13.31 23.05
N ASN A 27 -7.31 12.87 23.03
CA ASN A 27 -7.85 11.98 22.00
C ASN A 27 -7.80 12.56 20.59
N THR A 28 -7.80 13.88 20.43
CA THR A 28 -7.74 14.57 19.14
C THR A 28 -6.31 14.79 18.64
N GLU A 29 -5.36 14.95 19.55
CA GLU A 29 -3.96 15.21 19.19
C GLU A 29 -3.32 14.03 18.44
N ILE A 30 -3.58 12.81 18.91
CA ILE A 30 -2.98 11.60 18.33
C ILE A 30 -3.41 11.38 16.87
N PRO A 31 -4.71 11.44 16.51
CA PRO A 31 -5.13 11.37 15.10
C PRO A 31 -4.55 12.51 14.25
N ASN A 32 -4.53 13.74 14.77
CA ASN A 32 -3.97 14.89 14.04
C ASN A 32 -2.50 14.67 13.69
N LEU A 33 -1.69 14.22 14.64
CA LEU A 33 -0.27 13.91 14.42
C LEU A 33 -0.08 12.74 13.41
N LEU A 34 -0.99 11.78 13.37
CA LEU A 34 -0.87 10.60 12.52
C LEU A 34 -1.44 10.80 11.12
N PHE A 35 -2.53 11.56 10.98
CA PHE A 35 -3.30 11.62 9.75
C PHE A 35 -3.30 13.00 9.10
N ASP A 36 -3.18 14.07 9.89
CA ASP A 36 -3.29 15.45 9.41
C ASP A 36 -1.93 16.18 9.39
N ASN A 37 -0.83 15.43 9.35
CA ASN A 37 0.53 15.95 9.32
C ASN A 37 1.27 15.61 8.01
N SER A 38 0.54 15.54 6.90
CA SER A 38 1.13 15.29 5.58
C SER A 38 1.70 16.58 4.98
N SER A 39 2.89 16.51 4.39
CA SER A 39 3.42 17.62 3.60
C SER A 39 2.59 17.85 2.34
N TYR A 40 2.64 19.07 1.78
CA TYR A 40 2.00 19.40 0.51
C TYR A 40 2.52 18.48 -0.60
N ASP A 41 3.83 18.28 -0.68
CA ASP A 41 4.49 17.45 -1.68
C ASP A 41 4.01 15.99 -1.61
N ARG A 42 3.86 15.43 -0.40
CA ARG A 42 3.30 14.09 -0.21
C ARG A 42 1.88 13.97 -0.74
N LEU A 43 1.04 14.98 -0.52
CA LEU A 43 -0.34 14.97 -1.04
C LEU A 43 -0.38 15.09 -2.57
N GLN A 44 0.52 15.90 -3.17
CA GLN A 44 0.65 15.98 -4.62
C GLN A 44 1.15 14.65 -5.21
N LEU A 45 2.13 14.00 -4.57
CA LEU A 45 2.61 12.68 -4.96
C LEU A 45 1.50 11.62 -4.85
N LEU A 46 0.66 11.68 -3.81
CA LEU A 46 -0.52 10.82 -3.70
C LEU A 46 -1.49 11.05 -4.87
N GLY A 47 -1.75 12.31 -5.21
CA GLY A 47 -2.56 12.65 -6.38
C GLY A 47 -2.03 12.03 -7.67
N ARG A 48 -0.70 12.09 -7.88
CA ARG A 48 -0.03 11.44 -9.01
C ARG A 48 -0.18 9.91 -8.96
N ALA A 49 0.05 9.31 -7.81
CA ALA A 49 -0.10 7.86 -7.61
C ALA A 49 -1.51 7.38 -7.97
N LEU A 50 -2.55 8.12 -7.56
CA LEU A 50 -3.93 7.81 -7.89
C LEU A 50 -4.25 7.99 -9.39
N GLN A 51 -3.65 8.99 -10.06
CA GLN A 51 -3.75 9.15 -11.52
C GLN A 51 -3.10 7.99 -12.27
N ASN A 52 -1.99 7.48 -11.77
CA ASN A 52 -1.26 6.34 -12.36
C ASN A 52 -1.91 4.99 -12.07
N MET A 53 -2.95 4.95 -11.21
CA MET A 53 -3.60 3.69 -10.87
C MET A 53 -4.25 3.05 -12.08
N LYS A 54 -3.96 1.77 -12.28
CA LYS A 54 -4.58 0.90 -13.29
C LYS A 54 -5.46 -0.13 -12.61
N MET A 55 -6.56 -0.50 -13.26
CA MET A 55 -7.49 -1.51 -12.75
C MET A 55 -7.64 -2.66 -13.74
N LEU A 56 -7.30 -3.87 -13.31
CA LEU A 56 -7.53 -5.13 -13.99
C LEU A 56 -8.86 -5.71 -13.47
N LYS A 57 -9.97 -5.14 -13.93
CA LYS A 57 -11.32 -5.37 -13.37
C LYS A 57 -11.71 -6.85 -13.35
N GLN A 58 -11.40 -7.60 -14.41
CA GLN A 58 -11.73 -9.02 -14.53
C GLN A 58 -10.98 -9.88 -13.49
N HIS A 59 -9.84 -9.38 -13.01
CA HIS A 59 -8.97 -10.03 -12.03
C HIS A 59 -9.05 -9.39 -10.64
N LYS A 60 -10.05 -8.55 -10.37
CA LYS A 60 -10.26 -7.87 -9.07
C LYS A 60 -8.97 -7.25 -8.50
N THR A 61 -8.10 -6.74 -9.37
CA THR A 61 -6.76 -6.28 -9.05
C THR A 61 -6.57 -4.85 -9.50
N THR A 62 -5.80 -4.07 -8.72
CA THR A 62 -5.30 -2.75 -9.12
C THR A 62 -3.79 -2.69 -8.94
N TYR A 63 -3.15 -1.77 -9.66
CA TYR A 63 -1.77 -1.42 -9.36
C TYR A 63 -1.49 0.06 -9.61
N ILE A 64 -0.46 0.56 -8.95
CA ILE A 64 0.03 1.93 -9.04
C ILE A 64 1.49 1.88 -9.46
N THR A 65 1.93 2.81 -10.30
CA THR A 65 3.34 3.00 -10.64
C THR A 65 3.79 4.39 -10.24
N LEU A 66 5.01 4.49 -9.75
CA LEU A 66 5.71 5.76 -9.53
C LEU A 66 7.14 5.64 -10.07
N THR A 67 7.47 6.48 -11.04
CA THR A 67 8.82 6.57 -11.59
C THR A 67 9.71 7.42 -10.68
N GLN A 68 11.04 7.27 -10.80
CA GLN A 68 11.97 8.12 -10.06
C GLN A 68 11.81 9.61 -10.41
N ASP A 69 11.48 9.92 -11.65
CA ASP A 69 11.29 11.31 -12.08
C ASP A 69 10.03 11.94 -11.46
N GLU A 70 8.97 11.15 -11.28
CA GLU A 70 7.78 11.57 -10.52
C GLU A 70 8.12 11.77 -9.04
N LEU A 71 8.87 10.86 -8.41
CA LEU A 71 9.34 11.02 -7.04
C LEU A 71 10.14 12.31 -6.87
N ASN A 72 11.07 12.59 -7.79
CA ASN A 72 11.90 13.80 -7.77
C ASN A 72 11.05 15.06 -7.96
N THR A 73 10.05 15.03 -8.85
CA THR A 73 9.15 16.16 -9.11
C THR A 73 8.39 16.61 -7.86
N PHE A 74 8.04 15.67 -7.00
CA PHE A 74 7.29 15.93 -5.76
C PHE A 74 8.18 15.90 -4.50
N ASN A 75 9.47 16.12 -4.63
CA ASN A 75 10.42 16.19 -3.50
C ASN A 75 10.26 15.01 -2.52
N TYR A 76 10.09 13.80 -3.05
CA TYR A 76 9.84 12.60 -2.27
C TYR A 76 10.83 12.43 -1.11
N VAL A 77 10.31 12.19 0.06
CA VAL A 77 11.06 11.79 1.25
C VAL A 77 10.69 10.35 1.63
N LYS A 78 11.67 9.60 2.09
CA LYS A 78 11.45 8.20 2.51
C LYS A 78 10.31 8.12 3.53
N GLY A 79 9.28 7.35 3.19
CA GLY A 79 8.04 7.24 3.98
C GLY A 79 6.81 7.85 3.32
N ASP A 80 6.96 8.81 2.41
CA ASP A 80 5.83 9.51 1.78
C ASP A 80 4.85 8.59 1.04
N THR A 81 5.35 7.51 0.49
CA THR A 81 4.51 6.52 -0.23
C THR A 81 3.87 5.47 0.69
N GLU A 82 4.11 5.57 2.00
CA GLU A 82 3.49 4.64 2.96
C GLU A 82 1.97 4.78 2.93
N GLY A 83 1.30 3.66 2.81
CA GLY A 83 -0.16 3.60 2.74
C GLY A 83 -0.76 3.81 1.34
N PHE A 84 -0.02 4.31 0.34
CA PHE A 84 -0.56 4.57 -1.00
C PHE A 84 -1.15 3.31 -1.65
N VAL A 85 -0.49 2.17 -1.48
CA VAL A 85 -0.97 0.88 -1.99
C VAL A 85 -2.39 0.53 -1.50
N ASN A 86 -2.78 0.98 -0.29
CA ASN A 86 -4.08 0.65 0.29
C ASN A 86 -5.26 1.31 -0.44
N TYR A 87 -5.02 2.41 -1.18
CA TYR A 87 -6.09 3.06 -1.95
C TYR A 87 -6.67 2.12 -3.00
N GLY A 88 -5.89 1.20 -3.56
CA GLY A 88 -6.40 0.19 -4.47
C GLY A 88 -7.44 -0.71 -3.83
N LEU A 89 -7.25 -1.13 -2.57
CA LEU A 89 -8.21 -1.95 -1.83
C LEU A 89 -9.48 -1.19 -1.41
N SER A 90 -9.49 0.14 -1.47
CA SER A 90 -10.69 0.92 -1.17
C SER A 90 -11.73 0.87 -2.29
N ILE A 91 -11.34 0.41 -3.47
CA ILE A 91 -12.23 0.25 -4.62
C ILE A 91 -13.10 -1.00 -4.43
N LYS A 92 -14.41 -0.83 -4.59
CA LYS A 92 -15.38 -1.93 -4.43
C LYS A 92 -15.05 -3.12 -5.34
N GLY A 93 -14.94 -4.30 -4.74
CA GLY A 93 -14.70 -5.56 -5.46
C GLY A 93 -13.24 -5.86 -5.78
N ILE A 94 -12.30 -5.00 -5.40
CA ILE A 94 -10.86 -5.27 -5.52
C ILE A 94 -10.41 -6.15 -4.35
N ILE A 95 -9.65 -7.19 -4.65
CA ILE A 95 -9.10 -8.15 -3.68
C ILE A 95 -7.59 -8.00 -3.54
N PHE A 96 -6.91 -7.62 -4.63
CA PHE A 96 -5.47 -7.53 -4.69
C PHE A 96 -5.03 -6.16 -5.22
N THR A 97 -3.97 -5.59 -4.65
CA THR A 97 -3.36 -4.35 -5.13
C THR A 97 -1.85 -4.37 -4.97
N ALA A 98 -1.18 -3.70 -5.88
CA ALA A 98 0.27 -3.51 -5.85
C ALA A 98 0.65 -2.04 -6.06
N ILE A 99 1.80 -1.64 -5.54
CA ILE A 99 2.48 -0.40 -5.95
C ILE A 99 3.91 -0.73 -6.36
N PHE A 100 4.33 -0.18 -7.47
CA PHE A 100 5.66 -0.32 -8.06
C PHE A 100 6.34 1.03 -8.03
N ILE A 101 7.47 1.12 -7.36
CA ILE A 101 8.21 2.36 -7.15
C ILE A 101 9.62 2.18 -7.69
N GLU A 102 9.96 2.97 -8.68
CA GLU A 102 11.32 2.97 -9.25
C GLU A 102 12.31 3.54 -8.25
N ASN A 103 13.45 2.87 -8.11
CA ASN A 103 14.60 3.35 -7.36
C ASN A 103 15.84 3.28 -8.25
N LYS A 104 16.16 4.40 -8.89
CA LYS A 104 17.31 4.48 -9.81
C LYS A 104 18.65 4.32 -9.10
N GLU A 105 18.75 4.69 -7.84
CA GLU A 105 19.98 4.56 -7.05
C GLU A 105 20.30 3.07 -6.79
N GLU A 106 19.33 2.30 -6.34
CA GLU A 106 19.46 0.86 -6.11
C GLU A 106 19.27 0.03 -7.40
N LYS A 107 18.88 0.66 -8.51
CA LYS A 107 18.55 0.03 -9.81
C LYS A 107 17.51 -1.09 -9.70
N ILE A 108 16.49 -0.85 -8.92
CA ILE A 108 15.40 -1.80 -8.70
C ILE A 108 14.05 -1.11 -8.79
N ILE A 109 13.02 -1.92 -8.97
CA ILE A 109 11.63 -1.55 -8.70
C ILE A 109 11.27 -2.12 -7.32
N LYS A 110 10.99 -1.25 -6.36
CA LYS A 110 10.45 -1.65 -5.05
C LYS A 110 8.96 -1.90 -5.19
N ILE A 111 8.48 -3.00 -4.62
CA ILE A 111 7.09 -3.41 -4.80
C ILE A 111 6.46 -3.61 -3.42
N SER A 112 5.24 -3.12 -3.25
CA SER A 112 4.42 -3.46 -2.10
C SER A 112 3.10 -4.07 -2.57
N PHE A 113 2.72 -5.18 -1.95
CA PHE A 113 1.50 -5.92 -2.22
C PHE A 113 0.56 -5.86 -1.03
N ARG A 114 -0.74 -5.71 -1.29
CA ARG A 114 -1.79 -5.82 -0.30
C ARG A 114 -2.95 -6.64 -0.86
N SER A 115 -3.58 -7.41 0.01
CA SER A 115 -4.80 -8.14 -0.33
C SER A 115 -5.82 -8.06 0.79
N GLN A 116 -7.03 -8.50 0.48
CA GLN A 116 -8.06 -8.79 1.46
C GLN A 116 -8.61 -10.19 1.23
N GLY A 117 -9.24 -10.75 2.27
CA GLY A 117 -9.71 -12.13 2.23
C GLY A 117 -8.56 -13.14 2.24
N ASP A 118 -8.69 -14.17 1.42
CA ASP A 118 -7.83 -15.36 1.47
C ASP A 118 -6.62 -15.34 0.53
N PHE A 119 -6.52 -14.36 -0.35
CA PHE A 119 -5.39 -14.28 -1.27
C PHE A 119 -4.08 -13.96 -0.53
N ASP A 120 -3.10 -14.87 -0.61
CA ASP A 120 -1.82 -14.78 0.09
C ASP A 120 -0.77 -14.03 -0.75
N VAL A 121 -0.64 -12.72 -0.49
CA VAL A 121 0.39 -11.91 -1.18
C VAL A 121 1.81 -12.19 -0.69
N ASN A 122 2.01 -12.81 0.47
CA ASN A 122 3.34 -13.23 0.91
C ASN A 122 3.86 -14.37 0.04
N GLN A 123 3.02 -15.38 -0.24
CA GLN A 123 3.41 -16.46 -1.14
C GLN A 123 3.66 -15.92 -2.56
N PHE A 124 2.76 -15.07 -3.08
CA PHE A 124 2.92 -14.43 -4.38
C PHE A 124 4.23 -13.64 -4.51
N ALA A 125 4.59 -12.86 -3.49
CA ALA A 125 5.83 -12.09 -3.47
C ALA A 125 7.08 -12.98 -3.45
N ARG A 126 7.05 -14.09 -2.68
CA ARG A 126 8.16 -15.07 -2.61
C ARG A 126 8.37 -15.77 -3.95
N ASP A 127 7.31 -16.23 -4.58
CA ASP A 127 7.39 -17.02 -5.80
C ASP A 127 7.81 -16.19 -7.01
N HIS A 128 7.50 -14.89 -7.04
CA HIS A 128 7.59 -14.11 -8.27
C HIS A 128 8.46 -12.85 -8.19
N PHE A 129 8.67 -12.27 -6.99
CA PHE A 129 9.27 -10.94 -6.84
C PHE A 129 10.35 -10.84 -5.77
N ASN A 130 11.04 -11.93 -5.45
CA ASN A 130 12.14 -11.97 -4.48
C ASN A 130 11.78 -11.26 -3.15
N GLY A 131 10.60 -11.53 -2.63
CA GLY A 131 10.00 -10.79 -1.54
C GLY A 131 9.46 -11.67 -0.42
N GLY A 132 8.55 -11.09 0.37
CA GLY A 132 7.87 -11.76 1.46
C GLY A 132 7.22 -10.77 2.43
N GLY A 133 6.58 -11.31 3.45
CA GLY A 133 5.88 -10.51 4.46
C GLY A 133 4.81 -11.31 5.18
N HIS A 134 3.66 -10.69 5.35
CA HIS A 134 2.47 -11.30 5.93
C HIS A 134 1.46 -11.67 4.84
N ARG A 135 0.51 -12.56 5.14
CA ARG A 135 -0.51 -13.05 4.21
C ARG A 135 -1.16 -11.95 3.37
N ASN A 136 -1.57 -10.86 3.99
CA ASN A 136 -2.27 -9.75 3.32
C ASN A 136 -1.40 -8.49 3.12
N ALA A 137 -0.12 -8.53 3.47
CA ALA A 137 0.80 -7.41 3.32
C ALA A 137 2.23 -7.92 3.13
N ALA A 138 2.74 -7.82 1.92
CA ALA A 138 4.09 -8.26 1.55
C ALA A 138 4.81 -7.20 0.72
N GLY A 139 6.12 -7.32 0.65
CA GLY A 139 6.98 -6.54 -0.23
C GLY A 139 7.72 -7.44 -1.21
N GLY A 140 8.26 -6.84 -2.26
CA GLY A 140 9.10 -7.52 -3.23
C GLY A 140 9.98 -6.52 -3.97
N LYS A 141 10.81 -7.04 -4.85
CA LYS A 141 11.64 -6.23 -5.75
C LYS A 141 11.76 -6.88 -7.12
N SER A 142 12.04 -6.05 -8.11
CA SER A 142 12.43 -6.47 -9.45
C SER A 142 13.70 -5.72 -9.85
N GLU A 143 14.60 -6.39 -10.55
CA GLU A 143 15.86 -5.84 -11.04
C GLU A 143 15.81 -5.54 -12.55
N THR A 144 14.58 -5.55 -13.12
CA THR A 144 14.31 -5.19 -14.50
C THR A 144 13.66 -3.80 -14.61
N THR A 145 13.32 -3.37 -15.80
CA THR A 145 12.64 -2.09 -16.02
C THR A 145 11.23 -2.07 -15.43
N MET A 146 10.67 -0.87 -15.24
CA MET A 146 9.28 -0.71 -14.79
C MET A 146 8.32 -1.41 -15.77
N GLU A 147 8.53 -1.26 -17.07
CA GLU A 147 7.69 -1.85 -18.11
C GLU A 147 7.70 -3.39 -18.05
N GLU A 148 8.88 -4.01 -18.01
CA GLU A 148 9.04 -5.46 -17.90
C GLU A 148 8.44 -6.00 -16.60
N THR A 149 8.63 -5.26 -15.49
CA THR A 149 8.09 -5.63 -14.19
C THR A 149 6.56 -5.62 -14.20
N ILE A 150 5.94 -4.60 -14.80
CA ILE A 150 4.49 -4.50 -14.94
C ILE A 150 3.95 -5.58 -15.87
N HIS A 151 4.58 -5.82 -17.01
CA HIS A 151 4.17 -6.89 -17.93
C HIS A 151 4.18 -8.25 -17.22
N LYS A 152 5.27 -8.57 -16.51
CA LYS A 152 5.35 -9.78 -15.67
C LYS A 152 4.22 -9.85 -14.65
N PHE A 153 3.93 -8.75 -13.97
CA PHE A 153 2.86 -8.70 -12.98
C PHE A 153 1.49 -8.95 -13.60
N GLU A 154 1.17 -8.29 -14.71
CA GLU A 154 -0.09 -8.47 -15.43
C GLU A 154 -0.26 -9.90 -15.92
N ASP A 155 0.76 -10.50 -16.51
CA ASP A 155 0.75 -11.90 -16.95
C ASP A 155 0.50 -12.88 -15.79
N LEU A 156 1.07 -12.62 -14.63
CA LEU A 156 0.83 -13.44 -13.43
C LEU A 156 -0.61 -13.27 -12.94
N VAL A 157 -1.11 -12.04 -12.88
CA VAL A 157 -2.47 -11.73 -12.43
C VAL A 157 -3.53 -12.39 -13.31
N THR A 158 -3.32 -12.47 -14.63
CA THR A 158 -4.25 -13.14 -15.54
C THR A 158 -4.44 -14.64 -15.24
N LYS A 159 -3.48 -15.26 -14.55
CA LYS A 159 -3.50 -16.69 -14.18
C LYS A 159 -4.11 -16.93 -12.79
N LEU A 160 -4.40 -15.86 -12.04
CA LEU A 160 -4.99 -15.96 -10.72
C LEU A 160 -6.51 -16.16 -10.79
N THR A 161 -7.02 -16.99 -9.89
CA THR A 161 -8.46 -17.11 -9.63
C THR A 161 -8.76 -16.37 -8.31
N LEU A 162 -9.25 -15.12 -8.41
CA LEU A 162 -9.54 -14.23 -7.28
C LEU A 162 -11.04 -14.08 -7.03
#